data_4d4d753c4a9e08af5771c43bcddcff2c
#
_entry.id   4d4d753c4a9e08af5771c43bcddcff2c
#
_cell.length_a   1.000
_cell.length_b   1.000
_cell.length_c   1.000
_cell.angle_alpha   90.00
_cell.angle_beta   90.00
_cell.angle_gamma   90.00
#
_symmetry.space_group_name_H-M   'P 1'
#
loop_
_entity.id
_entity.type
_entity.pdbx_description
1 polymer ?
#
loop_
_entity_poly.entity_id
_entity_poly.type
_entity_poly.pdbx_seq_one_letter_code
_entity_poly.pdbx_strand_id
1 'polypeptide(L)'
;MALESERNDRHIVFSHANGFPAGSYRRLFEHWRGAGWVVHAIEKIGHAPAYPVTSNWPHLRDELIHFIEREVAGPAWLVGHSLGGYLSVLAAARRPDLACGVLLLDSPVLSGWKARALQFAKATGLGERFSPGFVSKRRRQHWPSAEAAFEHFAVKPVFARFDPAVLRDYIAAGMEPSGPQHALSFRREIETDIYNTLPHHIAGVLRRHPLACPLAFIGGTRSVEVRQVGMRATERLSSGRVRWIEGSHLFPMERPVETATTVLEVLEEALPPS
;
A
#
# COMPACT_ATOMS: atom_id res chain seq x y z
N MET A 1 28.02 -2.38 23.86
CA MET A 1 27.95 -3.23 22.66
C MET A 1 26.64 -3.99 22.52
N ALA A 2 25.99 -4.52 23.56
CA ALA A 2 24.68 -5.21 23.44
C ALA A 2 23.52 -4.28 23.07
N LEU A 3 23.51 -3.02 23.55
CA LEU A 3 22.46 -2.03 23.30
C LEU A 3 22.47 -1.42 21.88
N GLU A 4 23.54 -1.54 21.13
CA GLU A 4 23.61 -1.11 19.72
C GLU A 4 23.13 -2.18 18.74
N SER A 5 23.18 -3.46 19.11
CA SER A 5 22.66 -4.57 18.30
C SER A 5 21.13 -4.60 18.28
N GLU A 6 20.46 -4.22 19.39
CA GLU A 6 18.98 -4.21 19.49
C GLU A 6 18.33 -3.05 18.72
N ARG A 7 19.07 -2.01 18.33
CA ARG A 7 18.54 -0.90 17.51
C ARG A 7 18.44 -1.19 16.03
N ASN A 8 19.04 -2.27 15.54
CA ASN A 8 19.19 -2.49 14.10
C ASN A 8 17.99 -3.18 13.43
N ASP A 9 17.00 -3.66 14.20
CA ASP A 9 15.89 -4.48 13.65
C ASP A 9 14.54 -3.76 13.54
N ARG A 10 14.46 -2.46 13.85
CA ARG A 10 13.20 -1.70 13.86
C ARG A 10 13.02 -0.85 12.61
N HIS A 11 13.14 -1.48 11.45
CA HIS A 11 12.88 -0.83 10.18
C HIS A 11 11.49 -1.18 9.63
N ILE A 12 10.72 -0.15 9.26
CA ILE A 12 9.49 -0.28 8.47
C ILE A 12 9.76 0.26 7.09
N VAL A 13 9.54 -0.54 6.06
CA VAL A 13 9.41 -0.08 4.68
C VAL A 13 7.94 -0.03 4.34
N PHE A 14 7.42 1.18 4.18
CA PHE A 14 6.01 1.40 3.87
C PHE A 14 5.79 1.60 2.38
N SER A 15 4.82 0.88 1.83
CA SER A 15 4.36 0.99 0.45
C SER A 15 2.92 1.48 0.40
N HIS A 16 2.69 2.61 -0.26
CA HIS A 16 1.42 3.33 -0.29
C HIS A 16 0.36 2.67 -1.20
N ALA A 17 -0.90 3.08 -1.05
CA ALA A 17 -1.99 2.72 -1.97
C ALA A 17 -1.91 3.51 -3.27
N ASN A 18 -2.48 2.94 -4.35
CA ASN A 18 -2.55 3.59 -5.66
C ASN A 18 -3.27 4.95 -5.58
N GLY A 19 -2.63 5.99 -6.11
CA GLY A 19 -3.17 7.36 -6.09
C GLY A 19 -2.96 8.14 -4.78
N PHE A 20 -2.27 7.56 -3.78
CA PHE A 20 -1.98 8.17 -2.48
C PHE A 20 -0.47 8.20 -2.23
N PRO A 21 0.24 9.30 -2.55
CA PRO A 21 1.67 9.44 -2.25
C PRO A 21 2.01 9.14 -0.79
N ALA A 22 3.23 8.69 -0.52
CA ALA A 22 3.63 8.27 0.84
C ALA A 22 3.44 9.36 1.89
N GLY A 23 3.65 10.63 1.53
CA GLY A 23 3.41 11.77 2.41
C GLY A 23 1.95 11.87 2.92
N SER A 24 0.97 11.25 2.24
CA SER A 24 -0.42 11.14 2.73
C SER A 24 -0.54 10.31 4.01
N TYR A 25 0.46 9.50 4.32
CA TYR A 25 0.52 8.65 5.52
C TYR A 25 1.39 9.25 6.63
N ARG A 26 1.72 10.52 6.54
CA ARG A 26 2.63 11.21 7.47
C ARG A 26 2.27 10.96 8.94
N ARG A 27 0.98 10.91 9.29
CA ARG A 27 0.49 10.65 10.65
C ARG A 27 0.90 9.28 11.18
N LEU A 28 0.84 8.25 10.33
CA LEU A 28 1.32 6.92 10.69
C LEU A 28 2.84 6.95 10.91
N PHE A 29 3.56 7.58 10.00
CA PHE A 29 5.02 7.66 10.07
C PHE A 29 5.52 8.41 11.30
N GLU A 30 4.88 9.53 11.67
CA GLU A 30 5.18 10.28 12.88
C GLU A 30 4.97 9.42 14.14
N HIS A 31 3.87 8.67 14.19
CA HIS A 31 3.55 7.78 15.30
C HIS A 31 4.59 6.66 15.43
N TRP A 32 4.93 5.99 14.35
CA TRP A 32 5.92 4.91 14.35
C TRP A 32 7.33 5.40 14.68
N ARG A 33 7.73 6.57 14.16
CA ARG A 33 9.01 7.19 14.51
C ARG A 33 9.05 7.58 16.00
N GLY A 34 7.94 8.09 16.53
CA GLY A 34 7.79 8.39 17.96
C GLY A 34 7.93 7.14 18.84
N ALA A 35 7.61 5.97 18.34
CA ALA A 35 7.80 4.68 18.99
C ALA A 35 9.18 4.04 18.75
N GLY A 36 10.11 4.77 18.11
CA GLY A 36 11.50 4.33 17.90
C GLY A 36 11.74 3.52 16.62
N TRP A 37 10.78 3.47 15.69
CA TRP A 37 10.95 2.81 14.39
C TRP A 37 11.57 3.75 13.35
N VAL A 38 12.43 3.21 12.51
CA VAL A 38 12.93 3.89 11.31
C VAL A 38 11.97 3.60 10.16
N VAL A 39 11.37 4.64 9.57
CA VAL A 39 10.35 4.49 8.53
C VAL A 39 10.88 4.98 7.19
N HIS A 40 10.90 4.11 6.22
CA HIS A 40 11.28 4.33 4.83
C HIS A 40 10.05 4.20 3.92
N ALA A 41 9.96 5.01 2.87
CA ALA A 41 8.87 4.90 1.91
C ALA A 41 9.27 5.47 0.54
N ILE A 42 8.85 4.82 -0.54
CA ILE A 42 8.88 5.42 -1.88
C ILE A 42 7.72 6.40 -1.97
N GLU A 43 8.02 7.65 -2.33
CA GLU A 43 7.00 8.70 -2.35
C GLU A 43 5.89 8.43 -3.37
N LYS A 44 6.24 8.00 -4.58
CA LYS A 44 5.28 7.71 -5.67
C LYS A 44 5.72 6.46 -6.44
N ILE A 45 5.25 5.29 -6.05
CA ILE A 45 5.52 4.02 -6.74
C ILE A 45 4.98 4.08 -8.18
N GLY A 46 5.77 3.58 -9.14
CA GLY A 46 5.41 3.49 -10.56
C GLY A 46 5.66 4.78 -11.35
N HIS A 47 6.27 5.81 -10.75
CA HIS A 47 6.62 7.06 -11.44
C HIS A 47 8.06 7.09 -11.93
N ALA A 48 8.92 6.17 -11.50
CA ALA A 48 10.28 6.07 -11.97
C ALA A 48 10.32 5.42 -13.37
N PRO A 49 10.88 6.07 -14.39
CA PRO A 49 10.88 5.54 -15.77
C PRO A 49 11.58 4.18 -15.93
N ALA A 50 12.51 3.85 -15.04
CA ALA A 50 13.20 2.56 -15.02
C ALA A 50 12.27 1.38 -14.63
N TYR A 51 11.12 1.66 -14.03
CA TYR A 51 10.19 0.65 -13.52
C TYR A 51 8.78 0.85 -14.11
N PRO A 52 8.57 0.55 -15.40
CA PRO A 52 7.28 0.78 -16.05
C PRO A 52 6.18 -0.09 -15.46
N VAL A 53 4.96 0.44 -15.45
CA VAL A 53 3.78 -0.32 -15.01
C VAL A 53 3.40 -1.35 -16.06
N THR A 54 3.55 -2.62 -15.72
CA THR A 54 3.22 -3.76 -16.61
C THR A 54 2.39 -4.81 -15.88
N SER A 55 1.77 -5.73 -16.63
CA SER A 55 0.90 -6.76 -16.06
C SER A 55 1.57 -7.54 -14.93
N ASN A 56 0.86 -7.67 -13.81
CA ASN A 56 1.32 -8.35 -12.59
C ASN A 56 2.49 -7.66 -11.85
N TRP A 57 2.86 -6.45 -12.23
CA TRP A 57 3.76 -5.53 -11.53
C TRP A 57 5.19 -6.03 -11.25
N PRO A 58 5.86 -6.74 -12.17
CA PRO A 58 7.23 -7.20 -11.92
C PRO A 58 8.20 -6.04 -11.69
N HIS A 59 8.07 -4.95 -12.47
CA HIS A 59 8.95 -3.80 -12.35
C HIS A 59 8.67 -2.96 -11.10
N LEU A 60 7.41 -2.82 -10.70
CA LEU A 60 7.06 -2.14 -9.44
C LEU A 60 7.57 -2.91 -8.22
N ARG A 61 7.51 -4.25 -8.27
CA ARG A 61 8.17 -5.10 -7.26
C ARG A 61 9.68 -4.85 -7.23
N ASP A 62 10.33 -4.78 -8.40
CA ASP A 62 11.77 -4.57 -8.49
C ASP A 62 12.16 -3.14 -8.06
N GLU A 63 11.30 -2.13 -8.31
CA GLU A 63 11.43 -0.77 -7.75
C GLU A 63 11.49 -0.81 -6.21
N LEU A 64 10.57 -1.54 -5.57
CA LEU A 64 10.55 -1.70 -4.13
C LEU A 64 11.80 -2.46 -3.62
N ILE A 65 12.20 -3.54 -4.28
CA ILE A 65 13.39 -4.32 -3.90
C ILE A 65 14.65 -3.44 -3.95
N HIS A 66 14.88 -2.74 -5.06
CA HIS A 66 16.06 -1.86 -5.22
C HIS A 66 16.02 -0.66 -4.25
N PHE A 67 14.82 -0.16 -3.90
CA PHE A 67 14.69 0.83 -2.85
C PHE A 67 15.15 0.29 -1.49
N ILE A 68 14.70 -0.91 -1.11
CA ILE A 68 15.08 -1.55 0.16
C ILE A 68 16.61 -1.77 0.19
N GLU A 69 17.19 -2.34 -0.86
CA GLU A 69 18.63 -2.59 -0.96
C GLU A 69 19.49 -1.34 -0.80
N ARG A 70 18.98 -0.18 -1.24
CA ARG A 70 19.71 1.07 -1.18
C ARG A 70 19.52 1.83 0.13
N GLU A 71 18.31 1.82 0.69
CA GLU A 71 17.92 2.70 1.79
C GLU A 71 17.90 2.02 3.16
N VAL A 72 17.93 0.68 3.22
CA VAL A 72 17.71 -0.07 4.46
C VAL A 72 18.88 -1.01 4.73
N ALA A 73 19.47 -0.86 5.91
CA ALA A 73 20.54 -1.74 6.38
C ALA A 73 19.93 -2.98 7.07
N GLY A 74 19.76 -4.08 6.33
CA GLY A 74 19.24 -5.34 6.84
C GLY A 74 17.77 -5.59 6.53
N PRO A 75 17.18 -6.68 7.05
CA PRO A 75 15.79 -7.01 6.82
C PRO A 75 14.85 -6.04 7.53
N ALA A 76 13.69 -5.75 6.92
CA ALA A 76 12.71 -4.82 7.44
C ALA A 76 11.29 -5.43 7.48
N TRP A 77 10.40 -4.83 8.26
CA TRP A 77 8.97 -5.05 8.11
C TRP A 77 8.45 -4.36 6.85
N LEU A 78 7.92 -5.14 5.92
CA LEU A 78 7.29 -4.61 4.72
C LEU A 78 5.80 -4.37 4.99
N VAL A 79 5.44 -3.14 5.28
CA VAL A 79 4.07 -2.72 5.58
C VAL A 79 3.49 -2.06 4.32
N GLY A 80 2.37 -2.57 3.82
CA GLY A 80 1.82 -2.03 2.59
C GLY A 80 0.30 -1.92 2.59
N HIS A 81 -0.20 -0.80 2.08
CA HIS A 81 -1.62 -0.55 1.92
C HIS A 81 -2.05 -0.80 0.48
N SER A 82 -3.08 -1.65 0.27
CA SER A 82 -3.66 -1.91 -1.05
C SER A 82 -2.60 -2.36 -2.08
N LEU A 83 -2.29 -1.57 -3.11
CA LEU A 83 -1.16 -1.76 -4.03
C LEU A 83 0.11 -2.15 -3.29
N GLY A 84 0.46 -1.36 -2.27
CA GLY A 84 1.69 -1.54 -1.51
C GLY A 84 1.77 -2.87 -0.79
N GLY A 85 0.64 -3.40 -0.29
CA GLY A 85 0.59 -4.72 0.34
C GLY A 85 0.91 -5.85 -0.66
N TYR A 86 0.40 -5.77 -1.87
CA TYR A 86 0.74 -6.75 -2.90
C TYR A 86 2.20 -6.68 -3.32
N LEU A 87 2.78 -5.48 -3.42
CA LEU A 87 4.19 -5.30 -3.71
C LEU A 87 5.07 -5.84 -2.59
N SER A 88 4.71 -5.59 -1.33
CA SER A 88 5.39 -6.13 -0.15
C SER A 88 5.46 -7.66 -0.17
N VAL A 89 4.33 -8.33 -0.47
CA VAL A 89 4.28 -9.79 -0.62
C VAL A 89 5.16 -10.28 -1.76
N LEU A 90 5.09 -9.61 -2.93
CA LEU A 90 5.88 -10.00 -4.10
C LEU A 90 7.38 -9.78 -3.88
N ALA A 91 7.76 -8.70 -3.19
CA ALA A 91 9.15 -8.41 -2.83
C ALA A 91 9.70 -9.44 -1.84
N ALA A 92 8.99 -9.72 -0.74
CA ALA A 92 9.38 -10.72 0.25
C ALA A 92 9.47 -12.14 -0.32
N ALA A 93 8.56 -12.52 -1.24
CA ALA A 93 8.64 -13.81 -1.93
C ALA A 93 9.84 -13.92 -2.89
N ARG A 94 10.28 -12.79 -3.47
CA ARG A 94 11.42 -12.74 -4.40
C ARG A 94 12.76 -12.61 -3.66
N ARG A 95 12.80 -11.85 -2.59
CA ARG A 95 13.98 -11.53 -1.77
C ARG A 95 13.63 -11.75 -0.28
N PRO A 96 13.60 -13.00 0.16
CA PRO A 96 13.27 -13.33 1.55
C PRO A 96 14.28 -12.77 2.56
N ASP A 97 15.50 -12.49 2.12
CA ASP A 97 16.57 -11.88 2.92
C ASP A 97 16.30 -10.41 3.28
N LEU A 98 15.41 -9.71 2.57
CA LEU A 98 15.07 -8.31 2.82
C LEU A 98 13.88 -8.11 3.77
N ALA A 99 13.16 -9.17 4.14
CA ALA A 99 11.93 -9.07 4.90
C ALA A 99 11.99 -9.89 6.20
N CYS A 100 11.87 -9.23 7.34
CA CYS A 100 11.64 -9.92 8.64
C CYS A 100 10.15 -10.18 8.90
N GLY A 101 9.24 -9.50 8.20
CA GLY A 101 7.80 -9.70 8.24
C GLY A 101 7.07 -8.92 7.16
N VAL A 102 5.82 -9.29 6.89
CA VAL A 102 4.92 -8.59 5.95
C VAL A 102 3.62 -8.26 6.66
N LEU A 103 3.19 -7.00 6.59
CA LEU A 103 1.90 -6.56 7.08
C LEU A 103 1.06 -5.94 5.96
N LEU A 104 -0.08 -6.52 5.72
CA LEU A 104 -1.04 -6.09 4.70
C LEU A 104 -2.11 -5.20 5.32
N LEU A 105 -2.21 -3.95 4.88
CA LEU A 105 -3.31 -3.06 5.20
C LEU A 105 -4.32 -3.10 4.04
N ASP A 106 -5.45 -3.74 4.27
CA ASP A 106 -6.56 -3.92 3.33
C ASP A 106 -6.15 -4.44 1.93
N SER A 107 -5.20 -5.37 1.91
CA SER A 107 -4.69 -6.01 0.68
C SER A 107 -5.00 -7.51 0.68
N PRO A 108 -6.29 -7.91 0.59
CA PRO A 108 -6.68 -9.31 0.66
C PRO A 108 -6.15 -10.09 -0.55
N VAL A 109 -5.58 -11.27 -0.32
CA VAL A 109 -4.93 -12.06 -1.38
C VAL A 109 -5.96 -12.76 -2.27
N LEU A 110 -5.97 -12.37 -3.54
CA LEU A 110 -6.84 -12.96 -4.56
C LEU A 110 -6.41 -14.38 -4.91
N SER A 111 -7.34 -15.33 -4.90
CA SER A 111 -7.05 -16.72 -5.20
C SER A 111 -8.20 -17.45 -5.91
N GLY A 112 -7.93 -18.67 -6.38
CA GLY A 112 -8.95 -19.56 -6.96
C GLY A 112 -9.60 -19.02 -8.24
N TRP A 113 -10.92 -19.18 -8.37
CA TRP A 113 -11.65 -18.77 -9.56
C TRP A 113 -11.68 -17.26 -9.78
N LYS A 114 -11.65 -16.46 -8.71
CA LYS A 114 -11.59 -14.98 -8.80
C LYS A 114 -10.29 -14.50 -9.44
N ALA A 115 -9.17 -15.14 -9.12
CA ALA A 115 -7.88 -14.85 -9.76
C ALA A 115 -7.91 -15.21 -11.26
N ARG A 116 -8.54 -16.34 -11.62
CA ARG A 116 -8.75 -16.75 -13.03
C ARG A 116 -9.70 -15.80 -13.76
N ALA A 117 -10.77 -15.35 -13.11
CA ALA A 117 -11.69 -14.37 -13.67
C ALA A 117 -10.99 -13.03 -13.97
N LEU A 118 -10.16 -12.54 -13.05
CA LEU A 118 -9.36 -11.35 -13.28
C LEU A 118 -8.36 -11.55 -14.44
N GLN A 119 -7.70 -12.69 -14.50
CA GLN A 119 -6.80 -13.03 -15.61
C GLN A 119 -7.53 -12.99 -16.95
N PHE A 120 -8.70 -13.62 -17.04
CA PHE A 120 -9.53 -13.65 -18.24
C PHE A 120 -10.01 -12.23 -18.63
N ALA A 121 -10.51 -11.46 -17.66
CA ALA A 121 -10.96 -10.08 -17.90
C ALA A 121 -9.83 -9.19 -18.45
N LYS A 122 -8.60 -9.37 -17.95
CA LYS A 122 -7.41 -8.67 -18.48
C LYS A 122 -7.07 -9.12 -19.91
N ALA A 123 -7.11 -10.41 -20.18
CA ALA A 123 -6.78 -10.97 -21.50
C ALA A 123 -7.76 -10.55 -22.60
N THR A 124 -9.02 -10.29 -22.23
CA THR A 124 -10.09 -9.90 -23.16
C THR A 124 -10.33 -8.40 -23.26
N GLY A 125 -9.64 -7.58 -22.43
CA GLY A 125 -9.88 -6.14 -22.36
C GLY A 125 -11.21 -5.74 -21.69
N LEU A 126 -12.05 -6.71 -21.31
CA LEU A 126 -13.34 -6.47 -20.64
C LEU A 126 -13.14 -5.83 -19.26
N GLY A 127 -11.99 -6.09 -18.62
CA GLY A 127 -11.66 -5.56 -17.30
C GLY A 127 -11.56 -4.05 -17.25
N GLU A 128 -11.16 -3.39 -18.33
CA GLU A 128 -10.95 -1.93 -18.35
C GLU A 128 -12.25 -1.13 -18.12
N ARG A 129 -13.37 -1.63 -18.63
CA ARG A 129 -14.69 -0.95 -18.51
C ARG A 129 -15.26 -1.02 -17.09
N PHE A 130 -14.88 -2.03 -16.30
CA PHE A 130 -15.33 -2.26 -14.93
C PHE A 130 -14.24 -2.01 -13.89
N SER A 131 -13.04 -1.65 -14.33
CA SER A 131 -11.90 -1.32 -13.48
C SER A 131 -12.10 0.04 -12.80
N PRO A 132 -11.63 0.23 -11.55
CA PRO A 132 -11.45 1.55 -10.96
C PRO A 132 -10.62 2.49 -11.84
N GLY A 133 -9.77 1.96 -12.72
CA GLY A 133 -9.03 2.69 -13.74
C GLY A 133 -9.91 3.50 -14.69
N PHE A 134 -11.16 3.07 -14.94
CA PHE A 134 -12.11 3.88 -15.74
C PHE A 134 -12.49 5.19 -15.04
N VAL A 135 -12.56 5.17 -13.71
CA VAL A 135 -12.84 6.38 -12.90
C VAL A 135 -11.59 7.26 -12.81
N SER A 136 -10.42 6.66 -12.56
CA SER A 136 -9.16 7.42 -12.46
C SER A 136 -8.82 8.13 -13.76
N LYS A 137 -9.07 7.53 -14.91
CA LYS A 137 -8.86 8.13 -16.24
C LYS A 137 -9.63 9.46 -16.47
N ARG A 138 -10.74 9.66 -15.74
CA ARG A 138 -11.59 10.86 -15.83
C ARG A 138 -11.36 11.83 -14.68
N ARG A 139 -10.44 11.53 -13.78
CA ARG A 139 -10.17 12.34 -12.58
C ARG A 139 -9.65 13.71 -12.99
N ARG A 140 -10.17 14.76 -12.34
CA ARG A 140 -9.62 16.11 -12.46
C ARG A 140 -8.17 16.11 -11.95
N GLN A 141 -7.29 16.82 -12.67
CA GLN A 141 -5.85 16.86 -12.35
C GLN A 141 -5.35 18.26 -11.98
N HIS A 142 -6.05 19.34 -12.35
CA HIS A 142 -5.57 20.70 -12.15
C HIS A 142 -6.56 21.56 -11.36
N TRP A 143 -6.04 22.40 -10.48
CA TRP A 143 -6.79 23.37 -9.67
C TRP A 143 -6.04 24.71 -9.67
N PRO A 144 -6.76 25.85 -9.44
CA PRO A 144 -6.12 27.17 -9.33
C PRO A 144 -5.10 27.24 -8.18
N SER A 145 -5.34 26.50 -7.11
CA SER A 145 -4.48 26.47 -5.90
C SER A 145 -4.64 25.15 -5.16
N ALA A 146 -3.73 24.86 -4.22
CA ALA A 146 -3.83 23.74 -3.31
C ALA A 146 -5.10 23.84 -2.43
N GLU A 147 -5.51 25.05 -2.02
CA GLU A 147 -6.74 25.25 -1.25
C GLU A 147 -7.98 24.88 -2.07
N ALA A 148 -8.05 25.30 -3.33
CA ALA A 148 -9.14 24.87 -4.23
C ALA A 148 -9.17 23.36 -4.45
N ALA A 149 -8.02 22.69 -4.43
CA ALA A 149 -7.96 21.23 -4.44
C ALA A 149 -8.48 20.64 -3.14
N PHE A 150 -8.08 21.18 -1.99
CA PHE A 150 -8.56 20.76 -0.68
C PHE A 150 -10.09 20.83 -0.59
N GLU A 151 -10.69 21.99 -0.93
CA GLU A 151 -12.13 22.19 -0.94
C GLU A 151 -12.83 21.18 -1.87
N HIS A 152 -12.26 20.96 -3.06
CA HIS A 152 -12.79 19.99 -4.03
C HIS A 152 -12.79 18.55 -3.48
N PHE A 153 -11.75 18.15 -2.77
CA PHE A 153 -11.68 16.81 -2.20
C PHE A 153 -12.52 16.68 -0.93
N ALA A 154 -12.57 17.68 -0.06
CA ALA A 154 -13.27 17.65 1.21
C ALA A 154 -14.77 17.31 1.09
N VAL A 155 -15.42 17.74 -0.01
CA VAL A 155 -16.84 17.47 -0.25
C VAL A 155 -17.12 16.12 -0.90
N LYS A 156 -16.08 15.37 -1.32
CA LYS A 156 -16.29 14.06 -1.94
C LYS A 156 -16.53 13.00 -0.86
N PRO A 157 -17.54 12.12 -1.00
CA PRO A 157 -17.92 11.15 0.02
C PRO A 157 -16.79 10.25 0.55
N VAL A 158 -15.80 9.95 -0.30
CA VAL A 158 -14.62 9.16 0.10
C VAL A 158 -13.72 9.96 1.02
N PHE A 159 -13.38 11.18 0.62
CA PHE A 159 -12.45 12.06 1.34
C PHE A 159 -13.08 12.74 2.56
N ALA A 160 -14.41 12.93 2.55
CA ALA A 160 -15.15 13.46 3.70
C ALA A 160 -15.08 12.56 4.95
N ARG A 161 -14.65 11.31 4.80
CA ARG A 161 -14.42 10.38 5.92
C ARG A 161 -12.99 10.42 6.46
N PHE A 162 -12.07 11.08 5.77
CA PHE A 162 -10.69 11.18 6.22
C PHE A 162 -10.59 12.03 7.48
N ASP A 163 -9.61 11.70 8.32
CA ASP A 163 -9.15 12.66 9.30
C ASP A 163 -8.77 13.98 8.60
N PRO A 164 -9.25 15.15 9.09
CA PRO A 164 -8.98 16.43 8.44
C PRO A 164 -7.50 16.75 8.26
N ALA A 165 -6.64 16.28 9.18
CA ALA A 165 -5.20 16.47 9.05
C ALA A 165 -4.61 15.58 7.97
N VAL A 166 -5.12 14.35 7.80
CA VAL A 166 -4.71 13.45 6.71
C VAL A 166 -5.13 14.00 5.35
N LEU A 167 -6.29 14.64 5.24
CA LEU A 167 -6.68 15.29 3.98
C LEU A 167 -5.73 16.45 3.63
N ARG A 168 -5.28 17.24 4.63
CA ARG A 168 -4.23 18.26 4.41
C ARG A 168 -2.92 17.63 3.97
N ASP A 169 -2.49 16.54 4.61
CA ASP A 169 -1.28 15.81 4.24
C ASP A 169 -1.37 15.25 2.81
N TYR A 170 -2.55 14.72 2.43
CA TYR A 170 -2.81 14.26 1.06
C TYR A 170 -2.66 15.40 0.02
N ILE A 171 -3.17 16.59 0.33
CA ILE A 171 -3.01 17.75 -0.55
C ILE A 171 -1.56 18.22 -0.57
N ALA A 172 -0.90 18.31 0.58
CA ALA A 172 0.48 18.78 0.68
C ALA A 172 1.47 17.87 -0.07
N ALA A 173 1.32 16.56 0.04
CA ALA A 173 2.18 15.58 -0.65
C ALA A 173 1.72 15.29 -2.09
N GLY A 174 0.43 15.45 -2.35
CA GLY A 174 -0.20 15.05 -3.61
C GLY A 174 -0.32 16.16 -4.66
N MET A 175 0.10 17.39 -4.36
CA MET A 175 0.00 18.51 -5.28
C MET A 175 1.38 19.06 -5.63
N GLU A 176 1.57 19.45 -6.89
CA GLU A 176 2.79 20.11 -7.37
C GLU A 176 2.42 21.34 -8.24
N PRO A 177 3.30 22.37 -8.30
CA PRO A 177 3.09 23.50 -9.21
C PRO A 177 3.06 23.04 -10.68
N SER A 178 2.11 23.58 -11.45
CA SER A 178 1.95 23.32 -12.89
C SER A 178 1.58 24.62 -13.62
N GLY A 179 2.58 25.40 -13.98
CA GLY A 179 2.41 26.76 -14.49
C GLY A 179 1.67 27.65 -13.47
N PRO A 180 0.57 28.33 -13.86
CA PRO A 180 -0.23 29.14 -12.96
C PRO A 180 -1.19 28.35 -12.06
N GLN A 181 -1.15 27.01 -12.15
CA GLN A 181 -2.06 26.09 -11.45
C GLN A 181 -1.27 25.12 -10.57
N HIS A 182 -2.00 24.27 -9.84
CA HIS A 182 -1.48 23.11 -9.15
C HIS A 182 -2.07 21.85 -9.77
N ALA A 183 -1.25 20.81 -9.92
CA ALA A 183 -1.64 19.51 -10.46
C ALA A 183 -1.45 18.40 -9.43
N LEU A 184 -2.17 17.27 -9.61
CA LEU A 184 -1.85 16.06 -8.87
C LEU A 184 -0.48 15.55 -9.28
N SER A 185 0.41 15.38 -8.32
CA SER A 185 1.74 14.82 -8.52
C SER A 185 1.70 13.32 -8.88
N PHE A 186 0.65 12.60 -8.43
CA PHE A 186 0.40 11.24 -8.86
C PHE A 186 -0.37 11.24 -10.18
N ARG A 187 0.32 10.92 -11.27
CA ARG A 187 -0.25 10.97 -12.62
C ARG A 187 -1.39 9.97 -12.78
N ARG A 188 -2.56 10.43 -13.27
CA ARG A 188 -3.74 9.58 -13.45
C ARG A 188 -3.52 8.45 -14.46
N GLU A 189 -2.63 8.63 -15.44
CA GLU A 189 -2.26 7.60 -16.42
C GLU A 189 -1.60 6.42 -15.70
N ILE A 190 -0.64 6.70 -14.80
CA ILE A 190 0.01 5.69 -13.95
C ILE A 190 -1.00 5.03 -13.01
N GLU A 191 -1.87 5.83 -12.35
CA GLU A 191 -2.93 5.31 -11.50
C GLU A 191 -3.85 4.35 -12.27
N THR A 192 -4.23 4.71 -13.48
CA THR A 192 -5.06 3.90 -14.38
C THR A 192 -4.37 2.60 -14.79
N ASP A 193 -3.09 2.69 -15.20
CA ASP A 193 -2.31 1.53 -15.62
C ASP A 193 -2.10 0.54 -14.48
N ILE A 194 -1.86 1.02 -13.25
CA ILE A 194 -1.79 0.17 -12.07
C ILE A 194 -3.10 -0.60 -11.88
N TYR A 195 -4.26 0.04 -11.95
CA TYR A 195 -5.55 -0.65 -11.83
C TYR A 195 -5.80 -1.67 -12.95
N ASN A 196 -5.43 -1.36 -14.18
CA ASN A 196 -5.65 -2.25 -15.32
C ASN A 196 -4.69 -3.45 -15.35
N THR A 197 -3.59 -3.39 -14.58
CA THR A 197 -2.53 -4.40 -14.59
C THR A 197 -2.44 -5.23 -13.30
N LEU A 198 -3.45 -5.16 -12.44
CA LEU A 198 -3.53 -5.85 -11.14
C LEU A 198 -2.98 -7.28 -11.18
N PRO A 199 -2.17 -7.71 -10.18
CA PRO A 199 -1.63 -9.06 -10.14
C PRO A 199 -2.72 -10.09 -9.82
N HIS A 200 -2.87 -11.07 -10.71
CA HIS A 200 -3.78 -12.20 -10.52
C HIS A 200 -3.05 -13.48 -10.08
N HIS A 201 -1.74 -13.44 -9.97
CA HIS A 201 -0.87 -14.63 -9.80
C HIS A 201 -0.26 -14.77 -8.40
N ILE A 202 -0.53 -13.85 -7.44
CA ILE A 202 0.10 -13.81 -6.11
C ILE A 202 0.00 -15.16 -5.38
N ALA A 203 -1.18 -15.76 -5.32
CA ALA A 203 -1.35 -17.07 -4.70
C ALA A 203 -0.51 -18.17 -5.39
N GLY A 204 -0.27 -18.05 -6.69
CA GLY A 204 0.61 -18.93 -7.45
C GLY A 204 2.10 -18.70 -7.15
N VAL A 205 2.50 -17.45 -6.98
CA VAL A 205 3.86 -17.09 -6.56
C VAL A 205 4.14 -17.66 -5.18
N LEU A 206 3.26 -17.42 -4.21
CA LEU A 206 3.42 -17.89 -2.83
C LEU A 206 3.39 -19.41 -2.65
N ARG A 207 2.77 -20.15 -3.58
CA ARG A 207 2.90 -21.62 -3.59
C ARG A 207 4.28 -22.10 -4.03
N ARG A 208 4.92 -21.39 -4.97
CA ARG A 208 6.25 -21.74 -5.50
C ARG A 208 7.39 -21.15 -4.66
N HIS A 209 7.14 -20.00 -4.07
CA HIS A 209 8.07 -19.25 -3.24
C HIS A 209 7.34 -18.83 -1.96
N PRO A 210 7.19 -19.73 -0.98
CA PRO A 210 6.59 -19.39 0.31
C PRO A 210 7.38 -18.28 1.00
N LEU A 211 6.68 -17.45 1.76
CA LEU A 211 7.35 -16.44 2.58
C LEU A 211 8.18 -17.12 3.66
N ALA A 212 9.40 -16.65 3.85
CA ALA A 212 10.29 -17.09 4.92
C ALA A 212 10.06 -16.32 6.24
N CYS A 213 9.15 -15.34 6.23
CA CYS A 213 8.83 -14.48 7.37
C CYS A 213 7.32 -14.52 7.67
N PRO A 214 6.90 -14.08 8.89
CA PRO A 214 5.49 -13.99 9.23
C PRO A 214 4.75 -13.00 8.33
N LEU A 215 3.47 -13.30 8.06
CA LEU A 215 2.54 -12.40 7.42
C LEU A 215 1.37 -12.12 8.35
N ALA A 216 0.97 -10.85 8.46
CA ALA A 216 -0.23 -10.41 9.15
C ALA A 216 -1.12 -9.54 8.24
N PHE A 217 -2.38 -9.36 8.64
CA PHE A 217 -3.36 -8.59 7.88
C PHE A 217 -4.18 -7.71 8.82
N ILE A 218 -4.38 -6.45 8.43
CA ILE A 218 -5.35 -5.54 9.05
C ILE A 218 -6.33 -5.11 7.98
N GLY A 219 -7.64 -5.28 8.23
CA GLY A 219 -8.71 -4.92 7.29
C GLY A 219 -9.68 -3.90 7.84
N GLY A 220 -10.29 -3.14 6.93
CA GLY A 220 -11.41 -2.27 7.27
C GLY A 220 -12.72 -3.06 7.39
N THR A 221 -13.46 -2.88 8.49
CA THR A 221 -14.74 -3.61 8.72
C THR A 221 -15.80 -3.35 7.65
N ARG A 222 -15.67 -2.22 6.93
CA ARG A 222 -16.57 -1.81 5.85
C ARG A 222 -15.90 -1.88 4.46
N SER A 223 -14.71 -2.50 4.36
CA SER A 223 -14.01 -2.63 3.07
C SER A 223 -14.83 -3.40 2.04
N VAL A 224 -15.03 -2.79 0.90
CA VAL A 224 -15.68 -3.42 -0.26
C VAL A 224 -14.72 -4.40 -0.92
N GLU A 225 -13.44 -4.06 -0.98
CA GLU A 225 -12.35 -4.85 -1.55
C GLU A 225 -12.21 -6.19 -0.83
N VAL A 226 -12.22 -6.17 0.50
CA VAL A 226 -12.20 -7.40 1.32
C VAL A 226 -13.44 -8.25 1.06
N ARG A 227 -14.64 -7.66 1.01
CA ARG A 227 -15.87 -8.41 0.70
C ARG A 227 -15.85 -9.02 -0.70
N GLN A 228 -15.33 -8.30 -1.69
CA GLN A 228 -15.23 -8.78 -3.07
C GLN A 228 -14.21 -9.90 -3.24
N VAL A 229 -13.04 -9.76 -2.65
CA VAL A 229 -11.96 -10.77 -2.72
C VAL A 229 -12.26 -11.96 -1.81
N GLY A 230 -12.69 -11.70 -0.57
CA GLY A 230 -12.86 -12.69 0.49
C GLY A 230 -11.55 -12.95 1.24
N MET A 231 -11.66 -13.52 2.44
CA MET A 231 -10.51 -13.62 3.37
C MET A 231 -9.81 -14.99 3.37
N ARG A 232 -10.43 -16.03 2.81
CA ARG A 232 -9.95 -17.43 2.95
C ARG A 232 -8.45 -17.64 2.63
N ALA A 233 -7.93 -16.98 1.59
CA ALA A 233 -6.53 -17.11 1.22
C ALA A 233 -5.64 -16.29 2.16
N THR A 234 -6.07 -15.09 2.51
CA THR A 234 -5.37 -14.18 3.42
C THR A 234 -5.24 -14.79 4.82
N GLU A 235 -6.33 -15.30 5.39
CA GLU A 235 -6.34 -15.98 6.70
C GLU A 235 -5.39 -17.17 6.75
N ARG A 236 -5.35 -17.97 5.68
CA ARG A 236 -4.41 -19.09 5.59
C ARG A 236 -2.96 -18.62 5.56
N LEU A 237 -2.67 -17.58 4.77
CA LEU A 237 -1.31 -17.04 4.62
C LEU A 237 -0.83 -16.34 5.89
N SER A 238 -1.74 -15.65 6.59
CA SER A 238 -1.43 -14.97 7.85
C SER A 238 -1.44 -15.92 9.06
N SER A 239 -1.78 -17.21 8.87
CA SER A 239 -1.99 -18.14 9.96
C SER A 239 -2.93 -17.62 11.04
N GLY A 240 -3.98 -16.91 10.61
CA GLY A 240 -4.99 -16.29 11.47
C GLY A 240 -4.57 -14.96 12.12
N ARG A 241 -3.38 -14.41 11.82
CA ARG A 241 -2.96 -13.08 12.30
C ARG A 241 -3.73 -12.00 11.55
N VAL A 242 -4.97 -11.78 11.97
CA VAL A 242 -5.90 -10.83 11.36
C VAL A 242 -6.42 -9.88 12.42
N ARG A 243 -6.43 -8.59 12.12
CA ARG A 243 -7.05 -7.53 12.92
C ARG A 243 -8.03 -6.74 12.06
N TRP A 244 -8.97 -6.07 12.72
CA TRP A 244 -9.97 -5.26 12.05
C TRP A 244 -10.04 -3.88 12.68
N ILE A 245 -10.09 -2.85 11.83
CA ILE A 245 -10.30 -1.46 12.22
C ILE A 245 -11.63 -1.00 11.63
N GLU A 246 -12.38 -0.23 12.38
CA GLU A 246 -13.61 0.35 11.86
C GLU A 246 -13.30 1.34 10.73
N GLY A 247 -13.72 1.03 9.51
CA GLY A 247 -13.46 1.88 8.37
C GLY A 247 -13.65 1.17 7.03
N SER A 248 -13.52 1.94 5.95
CA SER A 248 -13.52 1.43 4.59
C SER A 248 -12.13 0.87 4.21
N HIS A 249 -11.94 0.59 2.91
CA HIS A 249 -10.62 0.31 2.35
C HIS A 249 -9.56 1.37 2.73
N LEU A 250 -9.99 2.60 2.93
CA LEU A 250 -9.13 3.73 3.28
C LEU A 250 -9.09 4.01 4.79
N PHE A 251 -9.33 3.00 5.64
CA PHE A 251 -9.24 3.16 7.09
C PHE A 251 -7.93 3.80 7.59
N PRO A 252 -6.76 3.61 6.94
CA PRO A 252 -5.54 4.30 7.37
C PRO A 252 -5.62 5.83 7.27
N MET A 253 -6.51 6.33 6.40
CA MET A 253 -6.79 7.75 6.25
C MET A 253 -7.95 8.22 7.15
N GLU A 254 -8.89 7.33 7.43
CA GLU A 254 -10.08 7.60 8.27
C GLU A 254 -9.74 7.54 9.77
N ARG A 255 -8.82 6.65 10.15
CA ARG A 255 -8.44 6.31 11.54
C ARG A 255 -6.91 6.22 11.69
N PRO A 256 -6.15 7.29 11.42
CA PRO A 256 -4.69 7.21 11.35
C PRO A 256 -4.03 6.79 12.66
N VAL A 257 -4.50 7.28 13.80
CA VAL A 257 -3.92 6.96 15.11
C VAL A 257 -4.19 5.50 15.47
N GLU A 258 -5.45 5.05 15.36
CA GLU A 258 -5.83 3.66 15.60
C GLU A 258 -5.05 2.70 14.68
N THR A 259 -4.94 3.05 13.40
CA THR A 259 -4.15 2.28 12.43
C THR A 259 -2.68 2.19 12.86
N ALA A 260 -2.08 3.32 13.21
CA ALA A 260 -0.67 3.34 13.59
C ALA A 260 -0.38 2.50 14.84
N THR A 261 -1.25 2.58 15.85
CA THR A 261 -1.17 1.80 17.09
C THR A 261 -1.33 0.30 16.81
N THR A 262 -2.40 -0.08 16.06
CA THR A 262 -2.64 -1.48 15.73
C THR A 262 -1.51 -2.09 14.88
N VAL A 263 -0.89 -1.32 13.99
CA VAL A 263 0.30 -1.76 13.27
C VAL A 263 1.42 -2.10 14.25
N LEU A 264 1.76 -1.22 15.19
CA LEU A 264 2.83 -1.46 16.15
C LEU A 264 2.55 -2.70 17.01
N GLU A 265 1.33 -2.87 17.50
CA GLU A 265 0.91 -4.06 18.26
C GLU A 265 1.17 -5.35 17.46
N VAL A 266 0.79 -5.38 16.19
CA VAL A 266 1.00 -6.54 15.32
C VAL A 266 2.49 -6.81 15.07
N LEU A 267 3.30 -5.76 14.89
CA LEU A 267 4.72 -5.90 14.69
C LEU A 267 5.42 -6.44 15.96
N GLU A 268 5.04 -5.94 17.12
CA GLU A 268 5.60 -6.36 18.42
C GLU A 268 5.20 -7.79 18.78
N GLU A 269 3.96 -8.20 18.53
CA GLU A 269 3.49 -9.59 18.72
C GLU A 269 4.25 -10.60 17.85
N ALA A 270 4.78 -10.17 16.72
CA ALA A 270 5.47 -11.05 15.78
C ALA A 270 7.01 -11.01 15.93
N LEU A 271 7.56 -10.11 16.73
CA LEU A 271 8.97 -10.13 17.12
C LEU A 271 9.20 -11.30 18.10
N PRO A 272 10.36 -12.00 18.03
CA PRO A 272 10.70 -12.98 19.04
C PRO A 272 10.76 -12.30 20.42
N PRO A 273 10.36 -12.97 21.50
CA PRO A 273 10.53 -12.42 22.84
C PRO A 273 12.01 -12.13 23.10
N SER A 274 12.28 -10.92 23.58
CA SER A 274 13.60 -10.42 23.95
C SER A 274 14.26 -11.21 25.06
#